data_a5143310b39d219639a5b7f4072888de
#
_entry.id   a5143310b39d219639a5b7f4072888de
#
_cell.length_a   1.000
_cell.length_b   1.000
_cell.length_c   1.000
_cell.angle_alpha   90.00
_cell.angle_beta   90.00
_cell.angle_gamma   90.00
#
_symmetry.space_group_name_H-M   'P 1'
#
loop_
_entity.id
_entity.type
_entity.pdbx_description
1 polymer ?
#
loop_
_entity_poly.entity_id
_entity_poly.type
_entity_poly.pdbx_seq_one_letter_code
_entity_poly.pdbx_strand_id
1 'polypeptide(L)'
;MNSHRNSVVLTGCAMAAGLAMAIVSLAAPQAAFAAGKAPSIEGVWKITDTTATGANPMTNPSPQASLYIFSHGHYVYVADTSAAPRTAASVKDPANPTDAEKAAKFQEWGPVIAQGGTYEVKGATLTRQATVAKNVAAIGPGGKAESEFKLTGDTLVLISKSPAGQPAREQRVTLTRVP
;
A
#
# COMPACT_ATOMS: atom_id res chain seq x y z
N MET A 1 37.76 -19.28 57.11
CA MET A 1 38.94 -18.53 57.60
C MET A 1 38.64 -17.08 57.29
N ASN A 2 38.22 -16.33 58.32
CA ASN A 2 38.92 -15.23 58.96
C ASN A 2 39.24 -14.09 57.96
N SER A 3 38.99 -12.83 58.19
CA SER A 3 38.95 -12.04 59.43
C SER A 3 38.53 -10.62 59.11
N HIS A 4 37.58 -10.10 59.82
CA HIS A 4 37.59 -8.93 60.68
C HIS A 4 38.08 -7.55 60.23
N ARG A 5 37.17 -6.56 60.50
CA ARG A 5 37.38 -5.30 61.26
C ARG A 5 37.90 -4.11 60.45
N ASN A 6 37.49 -2.86 60.61
CA ASN A 6 37.00 -2.15 61.83
C ASN A 6 36.28 -0.85 61.37
N SER A 7 35.34 -0.43 62.19
CA SER A 7 34.72 0.89 62.28
C SER A 7 35.67 2.05 62.48
N VAL A 8 35.36 3.24 61.96
CA VAL A 8 35.67 4.52 62.65
C VAL A 8 34.51 5.47 62.39
N VAL A 9 33.91 5.92 63.46
CA VAL A 9 32.91 7.01 63.51
C VAL A 9 33.73 8.31 63.67
N LEU A 10 33.32 9.32 62.88
CA LEU A 10 33.66 10.69 63.21
C LEU A 10 32.44 11.62 62.89
N THR A 11 31.94 12.16 64.01
CA THR A 11 30.92 13.19 64.12
C THR A 11 31.53 14.53 63.74
N GLY A 12 30.82 15.25 62.85
CA GLY A 12 31.19 16.62 62.56
C GLY A 12 29.94 17.42 62.16
N CYS A 13 29.38 18.15 63.09
CA CYS A 13 28.36 19.20 62.83
C CYS A 13 28.98 20.37 62.08
N ALA A 14 28.37 20.76 60.97
CA ALA A 14 28.53 22.11 60.43
C ALA A 14 27.19 22.59 59.87
N MET A 15 26.61 23.57 60.52
CA MET A 15 25.48 24.37 60.02
C MET A 15 25.97 25.22 58.86
N ALA A 16 25.30 25.15 57.76
CA ALA A 16 25.41 26.13 56.68
C ALA A 16 24.02 26.48 56.16
N ALA A 17 23.71 27.77 56.27
CA ALA A 17 22.46 28.38 55.87
C ALA A 17 22.26 28.22 54.35
N GLY A 18 21.20 27.54 53.95
CA GLY A 18 20.84 27.33 52.56
C GLY A 18 19.98 28.50 52.04
N LEU A 19 20.50 29.21 51.07
CA LEU A 19 19.77 30.20 50.24
C LEU A 19 18.82 29.43 49.31
N ALA A 20 17.53 29.52 49.56
CA ALA A 20 16.51 28.93 48.68
C ALA A 20 16.40 29.78 47.41
N MET A 21 17.03 29.39 46.33
CA MET A 21 16.74 29.89 44.97
C MET A 21 15.44 29.26 44.47
N ALA A 22 14.36 30.06 44.42
CA ALA A 22 13.14 29.69 43.75
C ALA A 22 13.40 29.71 42.24
N ILE A 23 13.52 28.54 41.61
CA ILE A 23 13.56 28.36 40.16
C ILE A 23 12.12 28.54 39.67
N VAL A 24 11.79 29.69 39.16
CA VAL A 24 10.56 29.93 38.40
C VAL A 24 10.73 29.25 37.03
N SER A 25 10.21 28.06 36.91
CA SER A 25 10.13 27.38 35.61
C SER A 25 9.06 28.09 34.75
N LEU A 26 9.50 28.96 33.84
CA LEU A 26 8.64 29.41 32.75
C LEU A 26 8.33 28.19 31.86
N ALA A 27 7.19 27.58 32.08
CA ALA A 27 6.64 26.63 31.12
C ALA A 27 6.24 27.39 29.85
N ALA A 28 7.08 27.38 28.85
CA ALA A 28 6.69 27.82 27.52
C ALA A 28 5.51 26.97 27.03
N PRO A 29 4.43 27.56 26.48
CA PRO A 29 3.36 26.80 25.89
C PRO A 29 3.93 26.03 24.72
N GLN A 30 4.05 24.70 24.86
CA GLN A 30 4.28 23.83 23.73
C GLN A 30 3.05 23.94 22.86
N ALA A 31 3.18 24.63 21.72
CA ALA A 31 2.18 24.57 20.67
C ALA A 31 2.02 23.09 20.29
N ALA A 32 0.91 22.49 20.70
CA ALA A 32 0.52 21.18 20.23
C ALA A 32 0.29 21.34 18.72
N PHE A 33 1.30 20.99 17.93
CA PHE A 33 1.09 20.78 16.50
C PHE A 33 0.01 19.69 16.42
N ALA A 34 -1.18 20.08 15.94
CA ALA A 34 -2.21 19.14 15.62
C ALA A 34 -1.56 18.11 14.69
N ALA A 35 -1.40 16.87 15.17
CA ALA A 35 -0.88 15.79 14.37
C ALA A 35 -1.87 15.61 13.22
N GLY A 36 -1.56 16.21 12.07
CA GLY A 36 -2.32 16.00 10.85
C GLY A 36 -2.42 14.51 10.63
N LYS A 37 -3.61 14.00 10.37
CA LYS A 37 -3.83 12.58 10.06
C LYS A 37 -2.78 12.17 9.02
N ALA A 38 -1.97 11.16 9.34
CA ALA A 38 -0.95 10.66 8.41
C ALA A 38 -1.61 10.38 7.04
N PRO A 39 -0.94 10.73 5.93
CA PRO A 39 -1.49 10.50 4.61
C PRO A 39 -1.91 9.05 4.45
N SER A 40 -3.17 8.82 4.10
CA SER A 40 -3.76 7.49 3.97
C SER A 40 -4.03 7.17 2.51
N ILE A 41 -3.71 5.95 2.08
CA ILE A 41 -4.09 5.45 0.76
C ILE A 41 -5.58 5.14 0.67
N GLU A 42 -6.32 5.17 1.77
CA GLU A 42 -7.76 4.93 1.76
C GLU A 42 -8.49 5.89 0.83
N GLY A 43 -9.50 5.39 0.17
CA GLY A 43 -10.31 6.12 -0.80
C GLY A 43 -10.49 5.38 -2.11
N VAL A 44 -11.03 6.10 -3.07
CA VAL A 44 -11.30 5.62 -4.43
C VAL A 44 -10.29 6.22 -5.39
N TRP A 45 -9.73 5.39 -6.26
CA TRP A 45 -8.65 5.76 -7.16
C TRP A 45 -8.91 5.22 -8.56
N LYS A 46 -8.49 5.97 -9.59
CA LYS A 46 -8.43 5.52 -10.98
C LYS A 46 -6.98 5.52 -11.47
N ILE A 47 -6.62 4.55 -12.31
CA ILE A 47 -5.31 4.53 -12.96
C ILE A 47 -5.30 5.60 -14.05
N THR A 48 -4.24 6.43 -14.07
CA THR A 48 -4.05 7.50 -15.06
C THR A 48 -2.81 7.31 -15.90
N ASP A 49 -1.88 6.47 -15.47
CA ASP A 49 -0.69 6.10 -16.24
C ASP A 49 -0.15 4.74 -15.79
N THR A 50 0.42 3.99 -16.74
CA THR A 50 1.15 2.75 -16.45
C THR A 50 2.40 2.67 -17.29
N THR A 51 3.55 2.46 -16.64
CA THR A 51 4.83 2.24 -17.31
C THR A 51 5.50 0.98 -16.77
N ALA A 52 6.28 0.32 -17.61
CA ALA A 52 7.18 -0.74 -17.19
C ALA A 52 8.51 -0.63 -17.92
N THR A 53 9.59 -0.91 -17.20
CA THR A 53 10.97 -0.94 -17.68
C THR A 53 11.56 -2.33 -17.49
N GLY A 54 12.68 -2.62 -18.18
CA GLY A 54 13.30 -3.94 -18.14
C GLY A 54 12.64 -4.91 -19.10
N ALA A 55 12.34 -6.13 -18.64
CA ALA A 55 11.68 -7.14 -19.48
C ALA A 55 10.27 -6.68 -19.89
N ASN A 56 9.98 -6.77 -21.20
CA ASN A 56 8.72 -6.34 -21.81
C ASN A 56 8.35 -4.88 -21.42
N PRO A 57 9.14 -3.89 -21.87
CA PRO A 57 8.87 -2.50 -21.57
C PRO A 57 7.54 -2.06 -22.18
N MET A 58 6.82 -1.20 -21.46
CA MET A 58 5.54 -0.64 -21.94
C MET A 58 5.32 0.76 -21.38
N THR A 59 4.56 1.53 -22.10
CA THR A 59 4.03 2.82 -21.65
C THR A 59 2.58 2.92 -22.08
N ASN A 60 1.69 3.22 -21.14
CA ASN A 60 0.27 3.47 -21.40
C ASN A 60 -0.15 4.73 -20.63
N PRO A 61 -0.08 5.91 -21.27
CA PRO A 61 -0.43 7.19 -20.64
C PRO A 61 -1.93 7.44 -20.57
N SER A 62 -2.75 6.58 -21.17
CA SER A 62 -4.21 6.69 -21.20
C SER A 62 -4.84 5.31 -21.05
N PRO A 63 -4.68 4.66 -19.87
CA PRO A 63 -5.26 3.35 -19.64
C PRO A 63 -6.78 3.40 -19.68
N GLN A 64 -7.39 2.27 -20.06
CA GLN A 64 -8.84 2.10 -20.03
C GLN A 64 -9.35 2.22 -18.58
N ALA A 65 -10.67 2.25 -18.43
CA ALA A 65 -11.34 2.41 -17.14
C ALA A 65 -10.82 1.45 -16.07
N SER A 66 -10.56 1.99 -14.90
CA SER A 66 -10.07 1.23 -13.75
C SER A 66 -10.61 1.80 -12.45
N LEU A 67 -10.69 0.98 -11.45
CA LEU A 67 -11.08 1.37 -10.11
C LEU A 67 -10.24 0.61 -9.08
N TYR A 68 -9.58 1.37 -8.20
CA TYR A 68 -9.03 0.88 -6.94
C TYR A 68 -9.82 1.48 -5.80
N ILE A 69 -10.20 0.66 -4.83
CA ILE A 69 -10.79 1.10 -3.57
C ILE A 69 -9.95 0.52 -2.44
N PHE A 70 -9.51 1.36 -1.53
CA PHE A 70 -8.88 0.96 -0.28
C PHE A 70 -9.73 1.45 0.88
N SER A 71 -10.16 0.56 1.74
CA SER A 71 -11.01 0.89 2.89
C SER A 71 -10.82 -0.13 4.02
N HIS A 72 -10.48 0.37 5.22
CA HIS A 72 -10.44 -0.43 6.46
C HIS A 72 -9.67 -1.76 6.32
N GLY A 73 -8.49 -1.74 5.69
CA GLY A 73 -7.68 -2.94 5.49
C GLY A 73 -8.13 -3.86 4.35
N HIS A 74 -9.18 -3.48 3.62
CA HIS A 74 -9.68 -4.20 2.44
C HIS A 74 -9.47 -3.41 1.17
N TYR A 75 -9.28 -4.12 0.05
CA TYR A 75 -9.19 -3.48 -1.27
C TYR A 75 -10.06 -4.18 -2.30
N VAL A 76 -10.45 -3.41 -3.31
CA VAL A 76 -10.99 -3.90 -4.57
C VAL A 76 -10.20 -3.29 -5.71
N TYR A 77 -9.89 -4.07 -6.70
CA TYR A 77 -9.22 -3.63 -7.92
C TYR A 77 -9.92 -4.22 -9.14
N VAL A 78 -10.43 -3.34 -9.99
CA VAL A 78 -11.00 -3.70 -11.30
C VAL A 78 -10.37 -2.81 -12.35
N ALA A 79 -9.86 -3.39 -13.43
CA ALA A 79 -9.28 -2.63 -14.54
C ALA A 79 -9.51 -3.34 -15.86
N ASP A 80 -9.69 -2.55 -16.89
CA ASP A 80 -9.61 -2.97 -18.27
C ASP A 80 -8.18 -2.70 -18.77
N THR A 81 -7.46 -3.74 -19.15
CA THR A 81 -6.08 -3.65 -19.65
C THR A 81 -5.99 -3.70 -21.18
N SER A 82 -7.11 -3.64 -21.89
CA SER A 82 -7.13 -3.62 -23.34
C SER A 82 -6.51 -2.33 -23.90
N ALA A 83 -5.90 -2.44 -25.08
CA ALA A 83 -5.29 -1.29 -25.76
C ALA A 83 -6.33 -0.32 -26.33
N ALA A 84 -7.56 -0.79 -26.56
CA ALA A 84 -8.69 -0.01 -27.05
C ALA A 84 -9.96 -0.41 -26.30
N PRO A 85 -11.03 0.41 -26.31
CA PRO A 85 -12.31 0.06 -25.73
C PRO A 85 -12.81 -1.28 -26.25
N ARG A 86 -13.26 -2.15 -25.33
CA ARG A 86 -13.76 -3.47 -25.67
C ARG A 86 -15.13 -3.39 -26.32
N THR A 87 -15.38 -4.29 -27.27
CA THR A 87 -16.69 -4.48 -27.88
C THR A 87 -17.34 -5.74 -27.32
N ALA A 88 -18.61 -5.66 -26.98
CA ALA A 88 -19.35 -6.81 -26.48
C ALA A 88 -19.48 -7.88 -27.57
N ALA A 89 -19.09 -9.11 -27.24
CA ALA A 89 -19.30 -10.24 -28.13
C ALA A 89 -20.80 -10.59 -28.21
N SER A 90 -21.32 -10.76 -29.42
CA SER A 90 -22.70 -11.17 -29.64
C SER A 90 -22.84 -12.69 -29.48
N VAL A 91 -23.94 -13.13 -28.87
CA VAL A 91 -24.38 -14.51 -28.80
C VAL A 91 -25.80 -14.59 -29.28
N LYS A 92 -26.05 -15.36 -30.35
CA LYS A 92 -27.38 -15.44 -30.97
C LYS A 92 -28.40 -16.17 -30.12
N ASP A 93 -27.97 -17.30 -29.57
CA ASP A 93 -28.78 -18.10 -28.65
C ASP A 93 -28.00 -18.31 -27.34
N PRO A 94 -28.29 -17.55 -26.27
CA PRO A 94 -27.62 -17.69 -25.00
C PRO A 94 -27.76 -19.06 -24.32
N ALA A 95 -28.80 -19.83 -24.68
CA ALA A 95 -29.00 -21.17 -24.15
C ALA A 95 -28.09 -22.20 -24.85
N ASN A 96 -27.76 -21.97 -26.14
CA ASN A 96 -26.98 -22.89 -26.95
C ASN A 96 -25.89 -22.13 -27.76
N PRO A 97 -24.92 -21.47 -27.04
CA PRO A 97 -23.88 -20.72 -27.74
C PRO A 97 -22.95 -21.67 -28.49
N THR A 98 -22.56 -21.28 -29.69
CA THR A 98 -21.55 -21.97 -30.48
C THR A 98 -20.17 -21.85 -29.82
N ASP A 99 -19.21 -22.72 -30.18
CA ASP A 99 -17.86 -22.64 -29.62
C ASP A 99 -17.14 -21.35 -30.04
N ALA A 100 -17.41 -20.83 -31.21
CA ALA A 100 -16.89 -19.52 -31.65
C ALA A 100 -17.43 -18.37 -30.75
N GLU A 101 -18.72 -18.39 -30.41
CA GLU A 101 -19.32 -17.41 -29.51
C GLU A 101 -18.79 -17.50 -28.08
N LYS A 102 -18.59 -18.75 -27.58
CA LYS A 102 -17.92 -18.98 -26.28
C LYS A 102 -16.49 -18.43 -26.28
N ALA A 103 -15.71 -18.69 -27.34
CA ALA A 103 -14.36 -18.18 -27.48
C ALA A 103 -14.33 -16.64 -27.55
N ALA A 104 -15.24 -16.02 -28.28
CA ALA A 104 -15.37 -14.56 -28.37
C ALA A 104 -15.69 -13.95 -26.97
N LYS A 105 -16.61 -14.55 -26.23
CA LYS A 105 -16.93 -14.13 -24.85
C LYS A 105 -15.73 -14.31 -23.91
N PHE A 106 -14.97 -15.36 -24.02
CA PHE A 106 -13.74 -15.56 -23.25
C PHE A 106 -12.70 -14.47 -23.55
N GLN A 107 -12.51 -14.14 -24.83
CA GLN A 107 -11.59 -13.06 -25.25
C GLN A 107 -12.05 -11.68 -24.79
N GLU A 108 -13.36 -11.42 -24.79
CA GLU A 108 -13.93 -10.17 -24.25
C GLU A 108 -13.53 -9.96 -22.77
N TRP A 109 -13.49 -11.03 -21.99
CA TRP A 109 -13.12 -10.99 -20.58
C TRP A 109 -11.60 -11.10 -20.31
N GLY A 110 -10.83 -11.51 -21.31
CA GLY A 110 -9.38 -11.69 -21.22
C GLY A 110 -8.68 -10.51 -20.56
N PRO A 111 -8.85 -9.28 -21.07
CA PRO A 111 -8.16 -8.08 -20.58
C PRO A 111 -8.63 -7.58 -19.22
N VAL A 112 -9.74 -8.07 -18.68
CA VAL A 112 -10.25 -7.57 -17.39
C VAL A 112 -9.47 -8.17 -16.24
N ILE A 113 -8.96 -7.33 -15.37
CA ILE A 113 -8.50 -7.71 -14.02
C ILE A 113 -9.64 -7.40 -13.06
N ALA A 114 -10.00 -8.35 -12.21
CA ALA A 114 -10.96 -8.14 -11.13
C ALA A 114 -10.50 -8.95 -9.92
N GLN A 115 -10.24 -8.29 -8.82
CA GLN A 115 -9.82 -8.93 -7.57
C GLN A 115 -10.11 -8.05 -6.36
N GLY A 116 -10.26 -8.67 -5.21
CA GLY A 116 -10.42 -8.01 -3.93
C GLY A 116 -9.89 -8.87 -2.81
N GLY A 117 -9.65 -8.25 -1.68
CA GLY A 117 -9.09 -8.94 -0.51
C GLY A 117 -8.65 -7.97 0.56
N THR A 118 -7.59 -8.32 1.27
CA THR A 118 -7.03 -7.50 2.34
C THR A 118 -5.77 -6.78 1.89
N TYR A 119 -5.45 -5.67 2.53
CA TYR A 119 -4.16 -5.00 2.38
C TYR A 119 -3.58 -4.61 3.74
N GLU A 120 -2.27 -4.45 3.75
CA GLU A 120 -1.49 -3.94 4.87
C GLU A 120 -0.48 -2.92 4.36
N VAL A 121 -0.26 -1.86 5.13
CA VAL A 121 0.76 -0.84 4.88
C VAL A 121 1.81 -0.91 5.98
N LYS A 122 3.07 -1.10 5.59
CA LYS A 122 4.22 -1.03 6.50
C LYS A 122 5.28 -0.09 5.90
N GLY A 123 5.43 1.08 6.50
CA GLY A 123 6.30 2.13 5.96
C GLY A 123 5.85 2.54 4.55
N ALA A 124 6.71 2.39 3.56
CA ALA A 124 6.43 2.65 2.14
C ALA A 124 5.98 1.41 1.36
N THR A 125 5.72 0.28 2.02
CA THR A 125 5.33 -0.98 1.38
C THR A 125 3.84 -1.22 1.56
N LEU A 126 3.16 -1.45 0.45
CA LEU A 126 1.78 -1.92 0.37
C LEU A 126 1.80 -3.41 0.02
N THR A 127 1.30 -4.24 0.91
CA THR A 127 1.07 -5.67 0.69
C THR A 127 -0.40 -5.91 0.47
N ARG A 128 -0.77 -6.62 -0.59
CA ARG A 128 -2.16 -7.00 -0.91
C ARG A 128 -2.25 -8.51 -1.01
N GLN A 129 -3.34 -9.08 -0.46
CA GLN A 129 -3.66 -10.49 -0.56
C GLN A 129 -5.08 -10.64 -1.11
N ALA A 130 -5.21 -11.16 -2.32
CA ALA A 130 -6.52 -11.43 -2.88
C ALA A 130 -7.20 -12.60 -2.18
N THR A 131 -8.48 -12.45 -1.86
CA THR A 131 -9.37 -13.50 -1.34
C THR A 131 -10.44 -13.87 -2.36
N VAL A 132 -10.71 -12.98 -3.30
CA VAL A 132 -11.56 -13.21 -4.47
C VAL A 132 -10.89 -12.60 -5.70
N ALA A 133 -10.87 -13.31 -6.82
CA ALA A 133 -10.29 -12.82 -8.06
C ALA A 133 -10.89 -13.53 -9.28
N LYS A 134 -10.92 -12.84 -10.43
CA LYS A 134 -11.20 -13.44 -11.73
C LYS A 134 -10.17 -14.54 -12.07
N ASN A 135 -8.89 -14.25 -11.82
CA ASN A 135 -7.81 -15.22 -11.99
C ASN A 135 -7.56 -15.96 -10.68
N VAL A 136 -7.89 -17.24 -10.62
CA VAL A 136 -7.75 -18.07 -9.41
C VAL A 136 -6.29 -18.13 -8.91
N ALA A 137 -5.29 -18.03 -9.80
CA ALA A 137 -3.89 -17.99 -9.42
C ALA A 137 -3.51 -16.76 -8.56
N ALA A 138 -4.33 -15.70 -8.54
CA ALA A 138 -4.15 -14.54 -7.66
C ALA A 138 -4.63 -14.80 -6.22
N ILE A 139 -5.28 -15.94 -5.95
CA ILE A 139 -5.80 -16.32 -4.62
C ILE A 139 -4.81 -17.29 -3.97
N GLY A 140 -4.71 -17.24 -2.66
CA GLY A 140 -3.86 -18.14 -1.88
C GLY A 140 -2.43 -17.62 -1.68
N PRO A 141 -1.49 -18.47 -1.24
CA PRO A 141 -0.14 -18.05 -0.84
C PRO A 141 0.66 -17.36 -1.95
N GLY A 142 0.47 -17.79 -3.21
CA GLY A 142 1.12 -17.21 -4.39
C GLY A 142 0.51 -15.89 -4.87
N GLY A 143 -0.66 -15.51 -4.36
CA GLY A 143 -1.38 -14.30 -4.74
C GLY A 143 -1.01 -13.05 -3.94
N LYS A 144 -0.02 -13.14 -3.05
CA LYS A 144 0.50 -11.99 -2.33
C LYS A 144 1.23 -11.05 -3.29
N ALA A 145 0.81 -9.81 -3.35
CA ALA A 145 1.42 -8.77 -4.18
C ALA A 145 1.98 -7.67 -3.28
N GLU A 146 3.27 -7.37 -3.45
CA GLU A 146 3.95 -6.28 -2.75
C GLU A 146 4.29 -5.16 -3.74
N SER A 147 4.14 -3.93 -3.28
CA SER A 147 4.49 -2.74 -4.04
C SER A 147 5.07 -1.71 -3.08
N GLU A 148 6.14 -1.05 -3.46
CA GLU A 148 6.46 0.25 -2.88
C GLU A 148 5.37 1.24 -3.29
N PHE A 149 5.03 2.20 -2.44
CA PHE A 149 4.11 3.25 -2.83
C PHE A 149 4.62 4.63 -2.45
N LYS A 150 4.19 5.62 -3.23
CA LYS A 150 4.39 7.05 -2.94
C LYS A 150 3.04 7.75 -3.03
N LEU A 151 2.67 8.47 -1.98
CA LEU A 151 1.45 9.25 -1.92
C LEU A 151 1.80 10.74 -1.82
N THR A 152 1.31 11.53 -2.76
CA THR A 152 1.50 12.99 -2.80
C THR A 152 0.18 13.65 -3.17
N GLY A 153 -0.47 14.28 -2.20
CA GLY A 153 -1.82 14.82 -2.40
C GLY A 153 -2.79 13.75 -2.90
N ASP A 154 -3.39 14.00 -4.04
CA ASP A 154 -4.33 13.08 -4.70
C ASP A 154 -3.67 12.14 -5.72
N THR A 155 -2.36 12.00 -5.67
CA THR A 155 -1.61 11.09 -6.55
C THR A 155 -0.99 9.96 -5.73
N LEU A 156 -1.30 8.71 -6.10
CA LEU A 156 -0.72 7.49 -5.54
C LEU A 156 0.06 6.77 -6.64
N VAL A 157 1.36 6.53 -6.43
CA VAL A 157 2.20 5.74 -7.34
C VAL A 157 2.51 4.41 -6.69
N LEU A 158 2.17 3.31 -7.36
CA LEU A 158 2.53 1.95 -6.96
C LEU A 158 3.69 1.47 -7.82
N ILE A 159 4.74 0.95 -7.18
CA ILE A 159 5.96 0.47 -7.85
C ILE A 159 6.14 -0.99 -7.47
N SER A 160 6.07 -1.87 -8.47
CA SER A 160 6.27 -3.31 -8.29
C SER A 160 7.49 -3.77 -9.08
N LYS A 161 8.27 -4.68 -8.50
CA LYS A 161 9.45 -5.27 -9.14
C LYS A 161 9.27 -6.78 -9.30
N SER A 162 9.86 -7.35 -10.34
CA SER A 162 9.88 -8.80 -10.51
C SER A 162 10.52 -9.48 -9.31
N PRO A 163 10.00 -10.65 -8.90
CA PRO A 163 10.65 -11.48 -7.90
C PRO A 163 12.08 -11.87 -8.29
N ALA A 164 12.91 -12.18 -7.29
CA ALA A 164 14.25 -12.71 -7.54
C ALA A 164 14.19 -13.97 -8.41
N GLY A 165 15.13 -14.09 -9.36
CA GLY A 165 15.20 -15.21 -10.32
C GLY A 165 14.34 -15.04 -11.58
N GLN A 166 13.52 -13.99 -11.66
CA GLN A 166 12.78 -13.61 -12.86
C GLN A 166 13.54 -12.50 -13.63
N PRO A 167 13.31 -12.34 -14.95
CA PRO A 167 13.85 -11.21 -15.69
C PRO A 167 13.48 -9.89 -15.02
N ALA A 168 14.48 -9.03 -14.83
CA ALA A 168 14.30 -7.77 -14.13
C ALA A 168 13.25 -6.89 -14.84
N ARG A 169 12.21 -6.52 -14.10
CA ARG A 169 11.17 -5.60 -14.55
C ARG A 169 10.71 -4.74 -13.38
N GLU A 170 10.57 -3.45 -13.61
CA GLU A 170 9.89 -2.54 -12.70
C GLU A 170 8.63 -2.01 -13.39
N GLN A 171 7.50 -2.09 -12.71
CA GLN A 171 6.24 -1.53 -13.17
C GLN A 171 5.83 -0.40 -12.24
N ARG A 172 5.41 0.71 -12.83
CA ARG A 172 4.82 1.86 -12.13
C ARG A 172 3.39 2.05 -12.58
N VAL A 173 2.50 2.19 -11.62
CA VAL A 173 1.09 2.51 -11.86
C VAL A 173 0.79 3.79 -11.10
N THR A 174 0.43 4.82 -11.84
CA THR A 174 0.01 6.11 -11.27
C THR A 174 -1.50 6.15 -11.18
N LEU A 175 -1.99 6.49 -10.01
CA LEU A 175 -3.40 6.59 -9.70
C LEU A 175 -3.73 8.01 -9.23
N THR A 176 -4.89 8.49 -9.63
CA THR A 176 -5.45 9.76 -9.16
C THR A 176 -6.68 9.47 -8.31
N ARG A 177 -6.81 10.17 -7.20
CA ARG A 177 -7.97 10.07 -6.31
C ARG A 177 -9.23 10.50 -7.05
N VAL A 178 -10.29 9.75 -6.87
CA VAL A 178 -11.64 10.13 -7.33
C VAL A 178 -12.28 10.96 -6.21
N PRO A 179 -12.78 12.15 -6.51
CA PRO A 179 -13.45 13.00 -5.53
C PRO A 179 -14.65 12.34 -4.86
#